data_435786fcee2515b9b4b54ad03dd995c1
#
_entry.id   435786fcee2515b9b4b54ad03dd995c1
#
_cell.length_a   1.000
_cell.length_b   1.000
_cell.length_c   1.000
_cell.angle_alpha   90.00
_cell.angle_beta   90.00
_cell.angle_gamma   90.00
#
_symmetry.space_group_name_H-M   'P 1'
#
loop_
_entity.id
_entity.type
_entity.pdbx_description
1 polymer ?
#
loop_
_entity_poly.entity_id
_entity_poly.type
_entity_poly.pdbx_seq_one_letter_code
_entity_poly.pdbx_strand_id
1 'polypeptide(L)'
;MYMPNYHLSKDGYDELPEVLASRGFKKVALIGGERALKAASGKIKDALKGCDVEITGTFVYGVECTNANIERLKNELAVKEADVLFGIGGGKALDTTKVLSLRADKPAFSFPTICSNCAAMTAIAVVYDESGRVESYEFPKSPSDIFIDLKIIAEAPDIYFWAGIGDGISKQAEVLSASKGDDLSHMARLGVGIAKTCEEPFLKWGKEGLDDVKHNRVSRAVEEIALDVLVSTGYVSNLTNQPDFYYNSYIAHIFFDAACLIPREGEYLHGEVVSFGVMVLHAYDDNEAELEKIARFNQSLGLPITLEDVGLTAEDLDEMMTFVPETTEYKRSSKNISPEKIKAAAIKADAFGRSLK
;
A
#
# COMPACT_ATOMS: atom_id res chain seq x y z
N MET A 1 12.20 14.82 6.61
CA MET A 1 11.35 13.87 5.88
C MET A 1 11.70 13.93 4.40
N TYR A 2 11.74 12.81 3.75
CA TYR A 2 12.07 12.69 2.34
C TYR A 2 10.80 12.36 1.53
N MET A 3 10.51 13.18 0.52
CA MET A 3 9.42 12.92 -0.41
C MET A 3 10.02 12.34 -1.68
N PRO A 4 9.72 11.09 -2.03
CA PRO A 4 10.24 10.45 -3.24
C PRO A 4 9.85 11.19 -4.50
N ASN A 5 10.70 11.12 -5.54
CA ASN A 5 10.27 11.44 -6.90
C ASN A 5 9.54 10.25 -7.50
N TYR A 6 8.63 10.51 -8.42
CA TYR A 6 8.04 9.46 -9.24
C TYR A 6 8.25 9.76 -10.73
N HIS A 7 8.41 8.68 -11.48
CA HIS A 7 8.62 8.67 -12.92
C HIS A 7 7.57 7.77 -13.53
N LEU A 8 6.74 8.31 -14.40
CA LEU A 8 5.62 7.61 -14.99
C LEU A 8 5.86 7.38 -16.48
N SER A 9 5.73 6.13 -16.92
CA SER A 9 5.77 5.76 -18.34
C SER A 9 4.58 4.88 -18.72
N LYS A 10 4.18 4.96 -19.96
CA LYS A 10 3.18 4.02 -20.51
C LYS A 10 3.76 2.64 -20.76
N ASP A 11 5.03 2.53 -21.12
CA ASP A 11 5.71 1.27 -21.42
C ASP A 11 7.24 1.50 -21.32
N GLY A 12 7.87 0.98 -20.29
CA GLY A 12 9.31 1.09 -20.08
C GLY A 12 9.73 2.06 -18.97
N TYR A 13 11.02 2.43 -18.98
CA TYR A 13 11.67 3.23 -17.92
C TYR A 13 12.64 4.25 -18.52
N ASP A 14 12.17 5.09 -19.43
CA ASP A 14 13.00 5.98 -20.25
C ASP A 14 13.80 7.01 -19.44
N GLU A 15 13.29 7.46 -18.29
CA GLU A 15 13.97 8.43 -17.41
C GLU A 15 15.04 7.80 -16.51
N LEU A 16 15.09 6.47 -16.40
CA LEU A 16 16.01 5.76 -15.49
C LEU A 16 17.49 6.10 -15.73
N PRO A 17 18.01 6.18 -17.00
CA PRO A 17 19.39 6.54 -17.26
C PRO A 17 19.77 7.92 -16.75
N GLU A 18 18.91 8.91 -16.96
CA GLU A 18 19.14 10.29 -16.54
C GLU A 18 19.15 10.40 -15.01
N VAL A 19 18.22 9.73 -14.34
CA VAL A 19 18.15 9.70 -12.87
C VAL A 19 19.41 9.08 -12.27
N LEU A 20 19.87 7.94 -12.79
CA LEU A 20 21.11 7.31 -12.34
C LEU A 20 22.32 8.21 -12.55
N ALA A 21 22.44 8.80 -13.74
CA ALA A 21 23.54 9.71 -14.09
C ALA A 21 23.56 10.95 -13.17
N SER A 22 22.41 11.55 -12.90
CA SER A 22 22.29 12.73 -12.03
C SER A 22 22.71 12.45 -10.59
N ARG A 23 22.63 11.20 -10.15
CA ARG A 23 23.04 10.73 -8.81
C ARG A 23 24.44 10.12 -8.78
N GLY A 24 25.07 9.96 -9.93
CA GLY A 24 26.39 9.33 -10.06
C GLY A 24 26.38 7.82 -9.80
N PHE A 25 25.23 7.15 -9.91
CA PHE A 25 25.12 5.71 -9.69
C PHE A 25 25.49 4.94 -10.96
N LYS A 26 26.38 3.97 -10.82
CA LYS A 26 26.90 3.14 -11.91
C LYS A 26 26.69 1.64 -11.68
N LYS A 27 26.40 1.22 -10.45
CA LYS A 27 26.19 -0.18 -10.09
C LYS A 27 24.84 -0.37 -9.43
N VAL A 28 24.02 -1.26 -9.96
CA VAL A 28 22.66 -1.51 -9.49
C VAL A 28 22.45 -3.00 -9.20
N ALA A 29 21.80 -3.33 -8.08
CA ALA A 29 21.36 -4.69 -7.77
C ALA A 29 19.84 -4.76 -7.87
N LEU A 30 19.31 -5.73 -8.61
CA LEU A 30 17.88 -5.96 -8.80
C LEU A 30 17.39 -6.98 -7.77
N ILE A 31 16.33 -6.63 -7.03
CA ILE A 31 15.74 -7.45 -5.97
C ILE A 31 14.24 -7.50 -6.19
N GLY A 32 13.66 -8.68 -6.33
CA GLY A 32 12.21 -8.78 -6.60
C GLY A 32 11.67 -10.18 -6.47
N GLY A 33 10.37 -10.35 -6.67
CA GLY A 33 9.75 -11.66 -6.84
C GLY A 33 9.98 -12.21 -8.26
N GLU A 34 9.94 -13.52 -8.44
CA GLU A 34 10.22 -14.14 -9.75
C GLU A 34 9.36 -13.57 -10.90
N ARG A 35 8.04 -13.43 -10.66
CA ARG A 35 7.12 -12.88 -11.65
C ARG A 35 7.39 -11.41 -11.95
N ALA A 36 7.67 -10.64 -10.90
CA ALA A 36 7.98 -9.21 -11.01
C ALA A 36 9.30 -8.97 -11.77
N LEU A 37 10.35 -9.73 -11.44
CA LEU A 37 11.63 -9.70 -12.15
C LEU A 37 11.44 -10.06 -13.63
N LYS A 38 10.61 -11.07 -13.92
CA LYS A 38 10.30 -11.45 -15.30
C LYS A 38 9.60 -10.33 -16.07
N ALA A 39 8.70 -9.59 -15.43
CA ALA A 39 7.96 -8.49 -16.06
C ALA A 39 8.83 -7.25 -16.30
N ALA A 40 9.68 -6.87 -15.33
CA ALA A 40 10.37 -5.58 -15.36
C ALA A 40 11.83 -5.64 -15.78
N SER A 41 12.59 -6.75 -15.50
CA SER A 41 14.04 -6.76 -15.72
C SER A 41 14.46 -6.56 -17.19
N GLY A 42 13.65 -7.05 -18.14
CA GLY A 42 13.91 -6.82 -19.58
C GLY A 42 13.87 -5.34 -19.90
N LYS A 43 12.81 -4.66 -19.48
CA LYS A 43 12.60 -3.22 -19.70
C LYS A 43 13.66 -2.36 -18.99
N ILE A 44 14.08 -2.75 -17.78
CA ILE A 44 15.19 -2.10 -17.06
C ILE A 44 16.49 -2.23 -17.87
N LYS A 45 16.81 -3.43 -18.36
CA LYS A 45 18.01 -3.68 -19.19
C LYS A 45 17.96 -2.89 -20.50
N ASP A 46 16.79 -2.81 -21.15
CA ASP A 46 16.62 -2.04 -22.38
C ASP A 46 16.80 -0.54 -22.14
N ALA A 47 16.25 0.01 -21.04
CA ALA A 47 16.46 1.40 -20.65
C ALA A 47 17.93 1.72 -20.37
N LEU A 48 18.69 0.77 -19.79
CA LEU A 48 20.12 0.95 -19.48
C LEU A 48 21.06 0.63 -20.64
N LYS A 49 20.55 0.23 -21.79
CA LYS A 49 21.37 -0.14 -22.95
C LYS A 49 22.21 1.03 -23.46
N GLY A 50 23.52 0.85 -23.51
CA GLY A 50 24.47 1.89 -23.91
C GLY A 50 24.84 2.88 -22.81
N CYS A 51 24.32 2.73 -21.60
CA CYS A 51 24.71 3.51 -20.43
C CYS A 51 25.91 2.87 -19.71
N ASP A 52 26.72 3.69 -19.04
CA ASP A 52 27.82 3.24 -18.17
C ASP A 52 27.25 2.80 -16.80
N VAL A 53 26.37 1.80 -16.83
CA VAL A 53 25.71 1.22 -15.65
C VAL A 53 25.80 -0.29 -15.69
N GLU A 54 26.30 -0.87 -14.61
CA GLU A 54 26.45 -2.32 -14.41
C GLU A 54 25.31 -2.84 -13.54
N ILE A 55 24.63 -3.91 -13.98
CA ILE A 55 23.76 -4.70 -13.11
C ILE A 55 24.63 -5.74 -12.40
N THR A 56 24.97 -5.49 -11.13
CA THR A 56 25.85 -6.33 -10.32
C THR A 56 25.23 -7.70 -10.01
N GLY A 57 23.90 -7.77 -9.91
CA GLY A 57 23.18 -9.02 -9.67
C GLY A 57 21.67 -8.87 -9.74
N THR A 58 20.99 -10.01 -9.84
CA THR A 58 19.53 -10.10 -9.81
C THR A 58 19.13 -11.19 -8.82
N PHE A 59 18.30 -10.85 -7.82
CA PHE A 59 18.00 -11.72 -6.69
C PHE A 59 16.49 -11.84 -6.47
N VAL A 60 16.03 -13.07 -6.25
CA VAL A 60 14.70 -13.31 -5.68
C VAL A 60 14.77 -13.02 -4.18
N TYR A 61 13.88 -12.13 -3.71
CA TYR A 61 13.89 -11.70 -2.31
C TYR A 61 13.50 -12.83 -1.34
N GLY A 62 12.76 -13.80 -1.80
CA GLY A 62 12.13 -14.87 -1.03
C GLY A 62 10.62 -14.87 -1.28
N VAL A 63 9.85 -15.39 -0.34
CA VAL A 63 8.38 -15.39 -0.40
C VAL A 63 7.79 -14.28 0.47
N GLU A 64 8.45 -14.04 1.62
CA GLU A 64 8.05 -13.03 2.61
C GLU A 64 9.19 -12.08 2.93
N CYS A 65 8.84 -10.87 3.41
CA CYS A 65 9.81 -9.91 3.96
C CYS A 65 10.20 -10.38 5.37
N THR A 66 11.19 -11.28 5.45
CA THR A 66 11.69 -11.81 6.73
C THR A 66 13.10 -11.33 7.03
N ASN A 67 13.46 -11.30 8.32
CA ASN A 67 14.83 -11.00 8.74
C ASN A 67 15.85 -11.92 8.08
N ALA A 68 15.56 -13.20 7.92
CA ALA A 68 16.42 -14.18 7.27
C ALA A 68 16.68 -13.83 5.79
N ASN A 69 15.66 -13.49 5.03
CA ASN A 69 15.78 -13.09 3.63
C ASN A 69 16.60 -11.80 3.48
N ILE A 70 16.37 -10.83 4.35
CA ILE A 70 17.08 -9.54 4.34
C ILE A 70 18.59 -9.76 4.61
N GLU A 71 18.94 -10.54 5.65
CA GLU A 71 20.34 -10.82 5.97
C GLU A 71 21.04 -11.68 4.90
N ARG A 72 20.33 -12.62 4.28
CA ARG A 72 20.84 -13.38 3.12
C ARG A 72 21.22 -12.41 1.99
N LEU A 73 20.31 -11.51 1.59
CA LEU A 73 20.57 -10.55 0.52
C LEU A 73 21.70 -9.57 0.87
N LYS A 74 21.75 -9.08 2.12
CA LYS A 74 22.80 -8.18 2.59
C LYS A 74 24.19 -8.78 2.48
N ASN A 75 24.30 -10.10 2.57
CA ASN A 75 25.59 -10.81 2.47
C ASN A 75 26.06 -11.06 1.03
N GLU A 76 25.19 -10.87 0.02
CA GLU A 76 25.57 -11.00 -1.39
C GLU A 76 26.60 -9.94 -1.80
N LEU A 77 27.66 -10.35 -2.48
CA LEU A 77 28.72 -9.45 -2.94
C LEU A 77 28.15 -8.38 -3.89
N ALA A 78 27.29 -8.78 -4.81
CA ALA A 78 26.64 -7.89 -5.75
C ALA A 78 25.78 -6.80 -5.08
N VAL A 79 25.14 -7.10 -3.94
CA VAL A 79 24.42 -6.12 -3.12
C VAL A 79 25.40 -5.17 -2.43
N LYS A 80 26.52 -5.70 -1.92
CA LYS A 80 27.57 -4.87 -1.28
C LYS A 80 28.23 -3.90 -2.25
N GLU A 81 28.43 -4.31 -3.51
CA GLU A 81 29.06 -3.50 -4.55
C GLU A 81 28.10 -2.51 -5.23
N ALA A 82 26.80 -2.71 -5.15
CA ALA A 82 25.82 -1.82 -5.76
C ALA A 82 25.84 -0.41 -5.14
N ASP A 83 25.65 0.62 -5.95
CA ASP A 83 25.44 2.01 -5.50
C ASP A 83 23.99 2.23 -5.04
N VAL A 84 23.05 1.54 -5.66
CA VAL A 84 21.61 1.63 -5.39
C VAL A 84 20.93 0.27 -5.56
N LEU A 85 19.90 0.01 -4.74
CA LEU A 85 19.11 -1.21 -4.77
C LEU A 85 17.79 -0.94 -5.50
N PHE A 86 17.44 -1.80 -6.46
CA PHE A 86 16.18 -1.74 -7.18
C PHE A 86 15.20 -2.76 -6.58
N GLY A 87 14.17 -2.27 -5.88
CA GLY A 87 13.06 -3.09 -5.39
C GLY A 87 12.01 -3.26 -6.49
N ILE A 88 11.78 -4.50 -6.94
CA ILE A 88 10.91 -4.81 -8.08
C ILE A 88 9.79 -5.72 -7.63
N GLY A 89 8.54 -5.22 -7.61
CA GLY A 89 7.41 -6.06 -7.20
C GLY A 89 6.28 -5.36 -6.50
N GLY A 90 5.54 -6.12 -5.72
CA GLY A 90 4.53 -5.65 -4.78
C GLY A 90 5.10 -5.38 -3.39
N GLY A 91 4.23 -5.10 -2.42
CA GLY A 91 4.58 -4.67 -1.06
C GLY A 91 5.70 -5.48 -0.41
N LYS A 92 5.60 -6.81 -0.37
CA LYS A 92 6.59 -7.69 0.29
C LYS A 92 8.00 -7.57 -0.30
N ALA A 93 8.13 -7.49 -1.62
CA ALA A 93 9.43 -7.29 -2.29
C ALA A 93 9.98 -5.89 -2.04
N LEU A 94 9.12 -4.88 -2.08
CA LEU A 94 9.49 -3.49 -1.84
C LEU A 94 9.88 -3.27 -0.38
N ASP A 95 9.15 -3.85 0.57
CA ASP A 95 9.47 -3.81 2.00
C ASP A 95 10.81 -4.48 2.29
N THR A 96 11.06 -5.68 1.72
CA THR A 96 12.36 -6.34 1.82
C THR A 96 13.48 -5.44 1.33
N THR A 97 13.30 -4.78 0.18
CA THR A 97 14.34 -3.88 -0.38
C THR A 97 14.52 -2.64 0.48
N LYS A 98 13.45 -2.05 1.02
CA LYS A 98 13.52 -0.90 1.93
C LYS A 98 14.27 -1.22 3.23
N VAL A 99 13.99 -2.37 3.86
CA VAL A 99 14.70 -2.78 5.07
C VAL A 99 16.16 -3.14 4.75
N LEU A 100 16.40 -3.81 3.62
CA LEU A 100 17.76 -4.07 3.15
C LEU A 100 18.54 -2.77 2.90
N SER A 101 17.91 -1.76 2.27
CA SER A 101 18.46 -0.42 2.05
C SER A 101 18.90 0.23 3.38
N LEU A 102 18.05 0.16 4.41
CA LEU A 102 18.37 0.63 5.76
C LEU A 102 19.58 -0.09 6.35
N ARG A 103 19.59 -1.44 6.30
CA ARG A 103 20.63 -2.26 6.92
C ARG A 103 21.95 -2.27 6.16
N ALA A 104 21.93 -2.02 4.86
CA ALA A 104 23.12 -1.94 4.02
C ALA A 104 23.63 -0.50 3.84
N ASP A 105 22.92 0.50 4.39
CA ASP A 105 23.17 1.95 4.20
C ASP A 105 23.31 2.31 2.72
N LYS A 106 22.35 1.88 1.91
CA LYS A 106 22.29 2.13 0.47
C LYS A 106 20.96 2.77 0.08
N PRO A 107 20.94 3.67 -0.92
CA PRO A 107 19.68 4.16 -1.47
C PRO A 107 18.89 3.02 -2.16
N ALA A 108 17.57 3.20 -2.24
CA ALA A 108 16.69 2.30 -2.97
C ALA A 108 15.83 3.06 -3.98
N PHE A 109 15.59 2.43 -5.12
CA PHE A 109 14.57 2.79 -6.10
C PHE A 109 13.47 1.73 -6.10
N SER A 110 12.22 2.13 -6.29
CA SER A 110 11.09 1.21 -6.38
C SER A 110 10.57 1.08 -7.81
N PHE A 111 10.28 -0.15 -8.19
CA PHE A 111 9.67 -0.52 -9.47
C PHE A 111 8.43 -1.36 -9.16
N PRO A 112 7.29 -0.74 -8.83
CA PRO A 112 6.05 -1.47 -8.55
C PRO A 112 5.59 -2.20 -9.81
N THR A 113 5.23 -3.48 -9.65
CA THR A 113 4.69 -4.31 -10.73
C THR A 113 3.23 -4.70 -10.51
N ILE A 114 2.66 -4.29 -9.41
CA ILE A 114 1.24 -4.38 -9.07
C ILE A 114 0.82 -3.07 -8.38
N CYS A 115 -0.46 -2.77 -8.42
CA CYS A 115 -1.04 -1.56 -7.85
C CYS A 115 -2.01 -1.96 -6.72
N SER A 116 -1.48 -2.48 -5.60
CA SER A 116 -2.29 -2.99 -4.50
C SER A 116 -2.25 -2.16 -3.22
N ASN A 117 -1.26 -1.27 -3.08
CA ASN A 117 -1.07 -0.34 -1.96
C ASN A 117 0.08 0.63 -2.23
N CYS A 118 0.36 1.53 -1.29
CA CYS A 118 1.37 2.57 -1.41
C CYS A 118 2.81 2.17 -0.99
N ALA A 119 3.12 0.89 -0.78
CA ALA A 119 4.42 0.44 -0.28
C ALA A 119 5.62 0.91 -1.12
N ALA A 120 5.39 1.16 -2.43
CA ALA A 120 6.42 1.67 -3.33
C ALA A 120 6.96 3.05 -2.92
N MET A 121 6.15 3.86 -2.23
CA MET A 121 6.43 5.26 -1.89
C MET A 121 6.78 5.45 -0.42
N THR A 122 6.38 4.52 0.47
CA THR A 122 6.32 4.78 1.91
C THR A 122 7.62 4.50 2.65
N ALA A 123 7.81 5.26 3.76
CA ALA A 123 8.89 5.11 4.74
C ALA A 123 8.55 4.09 5.84
N ILE A 124 7.74 3.11 5.54
CA ILE A 124 7.36 2.01 6.43
C ILE A 124 7.53 0.69 5.70
N ALA A 125 7.91 -0.35 6.42
CA ALA A 125 7.99 -1.72 5.92
C ALA A 125 7.49 -2.69 6.97
N VAL A 126 6.81 -3.73 6.54
CA VAL A 126 6.33 -4.80 7.41
C VAL A 126 7.29 -5.98 7.32
N VAL A 127 7.82 -6.40 8.46
CA VAL A 127 8.67 -7.60 8.57
C VAL A 127 7.85 -8.73 9.19
N TYR A 128 7.94 -9.90 8.60
CA TYR A 128 7.20 -11.09 9.01
C TYR A 128 8.15 -12.14 9.61
N ASP A 129 7.62 -12.92 10.52
CA ASP A 129 8.30 -14.13 11.00
C ASP A 129 8.18 -15.29 9.99
N GLU A 130 8.83 -16.41 10.28
CA GLU A 130 8.82 -17.61 9.43
C GLU A 130 7.42 -18.27 9.33
N SER A 131 6.48 -17.91 10.21
CA SER A 131 5.09 -18.38 10.16
C SER A 131 4.17 -17.47 9.34
N GLY A 132 4.69 -16.34 8.81
CA GLY A 132 3.94 -15.34 8.05
C GLY A 132 3.16 -14.35 8.92
N ARG A 133 3.44 -14.29 10.24
CA ARG A 133 2.87 -13.28 11.14
C ARG A 133 3.74 -12.03 11.16
N VAL A 134 3.12 -10.88 11.37
CA VAL A 134 3.85 -9.62 11.54
C VAL A 134 4.76 -9.73 12.77
N GLU A 135 6.08 -9.63 12.53
CA GLU A 135 7.11 -9.61 13.58
C GLU A 135 7.38 -8.18 14.04
N SER A 136 7.55 -7.25 13.09
CA SER A 136 7.83 -5.84 13.38
C SER A 136 7.44 -4.91 12.24
N TYR A 137 7.26 -3.64 12.60
CA TYR A 137 7.24 -2.53 11.64
C TYR A 137 8.60 -1.83 11.67
N GLU A 138 9.24 -1.74 10.53
CA GLU A 138 10.49 -1.01 10.33
C GLU A 138 10.21 0.33 9.66
N PHE A 139 11.04 1.33 9.96
CA PHE A 139 10.89 2.69 9.42
C PHE A 139 12.13 3.11 8.62
N PRO A 140 12.39 2.50 7.48
CA PRO A 140 13.45 2.91 6.56
C PRO A 140 13.18 4.29 5.98
N LYS A 141 14.15 4.87 5.30
CA LYS A 141 13.88 5.99 4.40
C LYS A 141 12.98 5.51 3.26
N SER A 142 12.09 6.38 2.79
CA SER A 142 11.38 6.11 1.53
C SER A 142 12.39 5.85 0.41
N PRO A 143 12.07 5.02 -0.58
CA PRO A 143 12.82 4.96 -1.83
C PRO A 143 13.02 6.37 -2.40
N SER A 144 14.16 6.65 -3.00
CA SER A 144 14.42 8.01 -3.51
C SER A 144 13.65 8.32 -4.78
N ASP A 145 13.40 7.29 -5.57
CA ASP A 145 12.71 7.39 -6.85
C ASP A 145 11.83 6.15 -7.07
N ILE A 146 10.67 6.38 -7.66
CA ILE A 146 9.70 5.34 -8.00
C ILE A 146 9.47 5.37 -9.50
N PHE A 147 9.66 4.24 -10.17
CA PHE A 147 9.48 4.09 -11.61
C PHE A 147 8.23 3.26 -11.89
N ILE A 148 7.19 3.89 -12.41
CA ILE A 148 5.88 3.30 -12.66
C ILE A 148 5.74 3.05 -14.16
N ASP A 149 5.62 1.78 -14.56
CA ASP A 149 5.29 1.36 -15.91
C ASP A 149 3.82 0.94 -15.94
N LEU A 150 2.97 1.75 -16.57
CA LEU A 150 1.52 1.52 -16.60
C LEU A 150 1.15 0.23 -17.32
N LYS A 151 1.95 -0.22 -18.28
CA LYS A 151 1.69 -1.47 -18.99
C LYS A 151 1.91 -2.67 -18.08
N ILE A 152 2.97 -2.66 -17.26
CA ILE A 152 3.18 -3.70 -16.25
C ILE A 152 2.01 -3.73 -15.26
N ILE A 153 1.54 -2.56 -14.80
CA ILE A 153 0.38 -2.48 -13.91
C ILE A 153 -0.89 -3.02 -14.58
N ALA A 154 -1.13 -2.65 -15.85
CA ALA A 154 -2.32 -3.07 -16.58
C ALA A 154 -2.31 -4.58 -16.95
N GLU A 155 -1.12 -5.18 -17.14
CA GLU A 155 -0.94 -6.60 -17.45
C GLU A 155 -0.80 -7.48 -16.18
N ALA A 156 -0.72 -6.88 -14.99
CA ALA A 156 -0.72 -7.61 -13.72
C ALA A 156 -2.10 -8.24 -13.44
N PRO A 157 -2.20 -9.26 -12.58
CA PRO A 157 -3.50 -9.78 -12.17
C PRO A 157 -4.39 -8.67 -11.62
N ASP A 158 -5.55 -8.48 -12.22
CA ASP A 158 -6.51 -7.40 -11.93
C ASP A 158 -6.98 -7.33 -10.48
N ILE A 159 -6.93 -8.46 -9.77
CA ILE A 159 -7.25 -8.56 -8.35
C ILE A 159 -6.38 -7.63 -7.48
N TYR A 160 -5.12 -7.35 -7.88
CA TYR A 160 -4.26 -6.43 -7.15
C TYR A 160 -4.64 -4.97 -7.38
N PHE A 161 -5.09 -4.63 -8.59
CA PHE A 161 -5.61 -3.29 -8.87
C PHE A 161 -6.93 -3.03 -8.15
N TRP A 162 -7.81 -4.03 -8.15
CA TRP A 162 -9.07 -4.04 -7.40
C TRP A 162 -8.83 -3.84 -5.89
N ALA A 163 -7.92 -4.62 -5.30
CA ALA A 163 -7.55 -4.47 -3.90
C ALA A 163 -6.88 -3.11 -3.61
N GLY A 164 -6.11 -2.57 -4.56
CA GLY A 164 -5.52 -1.23 -4.45
C GLY A 164 -6.55 -0.11 -4.40
N ILE A 165 -7.65 -0.23 -5.15
CA ILE A 165 -8.79 0.69 -5.02
C ILE A 165 -9.40 0.57 -3.63
N GLY A 166 -9.58 -0.67 -3.12
CA GLY A 166 -10.14 -0.91 -1.79
C GLY A 166 -9.28 -0.40 -0.64
N ASP A 167 -7.94 -0.45 -0.79
CA ASP A 167 -7.00 0.13 0.17
C ASP A 167 -6.99 1.67 0.07
N GLY A 168 -6.85 2.17 -1.16
CA GLY A 168 -6.68 3.60 -1.41
C GLY A 168 -7.87 4.45 -1.00
N ILE A 169 -9.11 3.95 -1.15
CA ILE A 169 -10.32 4.67 -0.77
C ILE A 169 -10.39 4.96 0.74
N SER A 170 -9.64 4.23 1.56
CA SER A 170 -9.55 4.46 3.00
C SER A 170 -8.83 5.76 3.36
N LYS A 171 -7.88 6.20 2.51
CA LYS A 171 -6.89 7.20 2.89
C LYS A 171 -7.49 8.53 3.30
N GLN A 172 -8.41 9.07 2.50
CA GLN A 172 -9.08 10.33 2.85
C GLN A 172 -9.93 10.18 4.12
N ALA A 173 -10.76 9.15 4.18
CA ALA A 173 -11.68 8.93 5.29
C ALA A 173 -10.92 8.81 6.63
N GLU A 174 -9.89 7.98 6.66
CA GLU A 174 -9.11 7.73 7.88
C GLU A 174 -8.32 8.95 8.34
N VAL A 175 -7.61 9.62 7.43
CA VAL A 175 -6.82 10.81 7.77
C VAL A 175 -7.69 11.94 8.29
N LEU A 176 -8.84 12.17 7.66
CA LEU A 176 -9.76 13.23 8.10
C LEU A 176 -10.41 12.91 9.45
N SER A 177 -10.79 11.66 9.68
CA SER A 177 -11.36 11.22 10.95
C SER A 177 -10.32 11.22 12.07
N ALA A 178 -9.12 10.65 11.84
CA ALA A 178 -8.05 10.59 12.83
C ALA A 178 -7.53 11.97 13.24
N SER A 179 -7.50 12.94 12.32
CA SER A 179 -6.98 14.30 12.58
C SER A 179 -8.05 15.30 13.04
N LYS A 180 -9.33 14.89 13.10
CA LYS A 180 -10.45 15.76 13.41
C LYS A 180 -10.33 16.44 14.79
N GLY A 181 -10.34 17.77 14.80
CA GLY A 181 -10.30 18.56 16.03
C GLY A 181 -8.90 18.77 16.62
N ASP A 182 -7.84 18.22 16.04
CA ASP A 182 -6.47 18.42 16.49
C ASP A 182 -5.88 19.73 15.95
N ASP A 183 -4.98 20.35 16.74
CA ASP A 183 -4.14 21.47 16.26
C ASP A 183 -2.99 20.91 15.44
N LEU A 184 -3.15 20.93 14.12
CA LEU A 184 -2.25 20.27 13.19
C LEU A 184 -0.95 21.05 13.01
N SER A 185 0.18 20.37 13.14
CA SER A 185 1.49 20.89 12.72
C SER A 185 1.50 21.21 11.21
N HIS A 186 2.53 21.96 10.75
CA HIS A 186 2.66 22.27 9.32
C HIS A 186 2.66 21.00 8.44
N MET A 187 3.40 19.98 8.86
CA MET A 187 3.52 18.71 8.13
C MET A 187 2.19 17.95 8.11
N ALA A 188 1.52 17.85 9.26
CA ALA A 188 0.22 17.21 9.36
C ALA A 188 -0.82 17.90 8.45
N ARG A 189 -0.83 19.26 8.42
CA ARG A 189 -1.73 20.01 7.52
C ARG A 189 -1.47 19.73 6.04
N LEU A 190 -0.20 19.57 5.63
CA LEU A 190 0.11 19.16 4.25
C LEU A 190 -0.43 17.75 3.95
N GLY A 191 -0.21 16.79 4.85
CA GLY A 191 -0.72 15.43 4.70
C GLY A 191 -2.24 15.38 4.61
N VAL A 192 -2.93 16.09 5.52
CA VAL A 192 -4.39 16.23 5.51
C VAL A 192 -4.88 16.94 4.23
N GLY A 193 -4.11 17.93 3.75
CA GLY A 193 -4.41 18.63 2.49
C GLY A 193 -4.37 17.71 1.28
N ILE A 194 -3.34 16.87 1.17
CA ILE A 194 -3.22 15.88 0.09
C ILE A 194 -4.29 14.78 0.27
N ALA A 195 -4.53 14.30 1.49
CA ALA A 195 -5.53 13.26 1.73
C ALA A 195 -6.92 13.63 1.19
N LYS A 196 -7.30 14.92 1.20
CA LYS A 196 -8.57 15.41 0.65
C LYS A 196 -8.69 15.23 -0.87
N THR A 197 -7.65 14.87 -1.55
CA THR A 197 -7.66 14.62 -3.00
C THR A 197 -7.70 13.14 -3.37
N CYS A 198 -7.59 12.24 -2.38
CA CYS A 198 -7.44 10.80 -2.64
C CYS A 198 -8.76 10.04 -2.87
N GLU A 199 -9.93 10.59 -2.58
CA GLU A 199 -11.20 9.87 -2.77
C GLU A 199 -11.78 10.05 -4.17
N GLU A 200 -11.74 11.27 -4.70
CA GLU A 200 -12.40 11.62 -5.96
C GLU A 200 -11.90 10.80 -7.15
N PRO A 201 -10.59 10.53 -7.34
CA PRO A 201 -10.11 9.70 -8.43
C PRO A 201 -10.67 8.27 -8.39
N PHE A 202 -10.77 7.65 -7.20
CA PHE A 202 -11.35 6.32 -7.07
C PHE A 202 -12.82 6.29 -7.47
N LEU A 203 -13.62 7.23 -6.97
CA LEU A 203 -15.04 7.32 -7.29
C LEU A 203 -15.29 7.57 -8.78
N LYS A 204 -14.43 8.35 -9.42
CA LYS A 204 -14.57 8.74 -10.81
C LYS A 204 -14.04 7.69 -11.79
N TRP A 205 -12.87 7.15 -11.51
CA TRP A 205 -12.12 6.32 -12.45
C TRP A 205 -12.04 4.83 -12.06
N GLY A 206 -12.41 4.47 -10.82
CA GLY A 206 -12.20 3.13 -10.29
C GLY A 206 -12.85 2.04 -11.14
N LYS A 207 -14.10 2.24 -11.57
CA LYS A 207 -14.82 1.25 -12.38
C LYS A 207 -14.24 1.11 -13.79
N GLU A 208 -13.95 2.24 -14.45
CA GLU A 208 -13.35 2.24 -15.79
C GLU A 208 -11.94 1.65 -15.74
N GLY A 209 -11.11 2.07 -14.77
CA GLY A 209 -9.75 1.56 -14.60
C GLY A 209 -9.72 0.06 -14.34
N LEU A 210 -10.63 -0.45 -13.49
CA LEU A 210 -10.75 -1.88 -13.23
C LEU A 210 -11.17 -2.68 -14.50
N ASP A 211 -12.09 -2.14 -15.31
CA ASP A 211 -12.45 -2.76 -16.58
C ASP A 211 -11.26 -2.75 -17.56
N ASP A 212 -10.51 -1.66 -17.60
CA ASP A 212 -9.35 -1.54 -18.47
C ASP A 212 -8.24 -2.52 -18.12
N VAL A 213 -7.89 -2.70 -16.85
CA VAL A 213 -6.86 -3.68 -16.46
C VAL A 213 -7.31 -5.12 -16.71
N LYS A 214 -8.60 -5.45 -16.57
CA LYS A 214 -9.15 -6.76 -16.97
C LYS A 214 -8.91 -7.09 -18.44
N HIS A 215 -8.71 -6.06 -19.26
CA HIS A 215 -8.42 -6.18 -20.69
C HIS A 215 -6.98 -5.82 -21.05
N ASN A 216 -6.08 -5.69 -20.06
CA ASN A 216 -4.68 -5.30 -20.22
C ASN A 216 -4.52 -3.96 -20.98
N ARG A 217 -5.44 -3.01 -20.78
CA ARG A 217 -5.44 -1.72 -21.45
C ARG A 217 -4.81 -0.63 -20.57
N VAL A 218 -3.85 0.08 -21.12
CA VAL A 218 -3.34 1.33 -20.52
C VAL A 218 -4.27 2.47 -20.93
N SER A 219 -4.88 3.13 -19.96
CA SER A 219 -5.79 4.23 -20.16
C SER A 219 -5.55 5.35 -19.16
N ARG A 220 -6.25 6.47 -19.33
CA ARG A 220 -6.25 7.54 -18.35
C ARG A 220 -6.81 7.07 -17.00
N ALA A 221 -7.84 6.23 -17.00
CA ALA A 221 -8.41 5.71 -15.77
C ALA A 221 -7.40 4.85 -14.99
N VAL A 222 -6.65 3.99 -15.69
CA VAL A 222 -5.55 3.21 -15.07
C VAL A 222 -4.44 4.11 -14.54
N GLU A 223 -4.07 5.16 -15.27
CA GLU A 223 -3.06 6.14 -14.84
C GLU A 223 -3.49 6.87 -13.57
N GLU A 224 -4.71 7.44 -13.54
CA GLU A 224 -5.22 8.20 -12.39
C GLU A 224 -5.31 7.31 -11.14
N ILE A 225 -5.80 6.08 -11.26
CA ILE A 225 -5.87 5.13 -10.14
C ILE A 225 -4.47 4.69 -9.69
N ALA A 226 -3.57 4.38 -10.62
CA ALA A 226 -2.22 3.95 -10.26
C ALA A 226 -1.45 5.06 -9.55
N LEU A 227 -1.58 6.32 -10.01
CA LEU A 227 -0.97 7.48 -9.34
C LEU A 227 -1.58 7.72 -7.97
N ASP A 228 -2.89 7.52 -7.81
CA ASP A 228 -3.52 7.73 -6.52
C ASP A 228 -3.11 6.64 -5.51
N VAL A 229 -3.19 5.35 -5.89
CA VAL A 229 -2.77 4.23 -5.04
C VAL A 229 -1.27 4.27 -4.69
N LEU A 230 -0.41 4.53 -5.67
CA LEU A 230 1.04 4.43 -5.46
C LEU A 230 1.64 5.73 -4.93
N VAL A 231 1.18 6.90 -5.40
CA VAL A 231 1.83 8.19 -5.16
C VAL A 231 1.07 9.04 -4.16
N SER A 232 -0.20 9.38 -4.40
CA SER A 232 -0.97 10.27 -3.53
C SER A 232 -1.08 9.71 -2.11
N THR A 233 -1.57 8.46 -1.99
CA THR A 233 -1.70 7.79 -0.69
C THR A 233 -0.36 7.58 0.00
N GLY A 234 0.72 7.37 -0.77
CA GLY A 234 2.08 7.24 -0.27
C GLY A 234 2.64 8.55 0.31
N TYR A 235 2.42 9.68 -0.37
CA TYR A 235 2.77 11.00 0.19
C TYR A 235 1.99 11.27 1.47
N VAL A 236 0.70 10.97 1.49
CA VAL A 236 -0.11 11.12 2.71
C VAL A 236 0.47 10.27 3.83
N SER A 237 0.80 9.00 3.57
CA SER A 237 1.41 8.12 4.56
C SER A 237 2.70 8.70 5.14
N ASN A 238 3.61 9.17 4.29
CA ASN A 238 4.87 9.76 4.73
C ASN A 238 4.68 11.05 5.56
N LEU A 239 3.62 11.82 5.28
CA LEU A 239 3.34 13.10 5.96
C LEU A 239 2.52 12.94 7.23
N THR A 240 1.78 11.83 7.39
CA THR A 240 0.84 11.62 8.51
C THR A 240 1.26 10.50 9.46
N ASN A 241 2.33 9.76 9.14
CA ASN A 241 2.95 8.75 10.01
C ASN A 241 4.26 9.31 10.58
N GLN A 242 4.20 10.00 11.73
CA GLN A 242 5.35 10.65 12.35
C GLN A 242 5.52 10.15 13.79
N PRO A 243 6.72 10.29 14.39
CA PRO A 243 6.96 9.87 15.77
C PRO A 243 6.04 10.54 16.79
N ASP A 244 5.67 11.79 16.56
CA ASP A 244 4.90 12.65 17.46
C ASP A 244 3.41 12.73 17.15
N PHE A 245 2.98 12.25 15.98
CA PHE A 245 1.56 12.13 15.61
C PHE A 245 1.32 11.03 14.57
N TYR A 246 0.09 10.49 14.57
CA TYR A 246 -0.29 9.42 13.66
C TYR A 246 -1.72 9.61 13.16
N TYR A 247 -1.86 9.91 11.87
CA TYR A 247 -3.16 10.05 11.19
C TYR A 247 -3.24 9.18 9.92
N ASN A 248 -2.21 8.36 9.65
CA ASN A 248 -2.08 7.60 8.41
C ASN A 248 -3.20 6.57 8.19
N SER A 249 -3.59 5.90 9.24
CA SER A 249 -4.65 4.90 9.28
C SER A 249 -5.42 4.99 10.60
N TYR A 250 -6.65 4.48 10.64
CA TYR A 250 -7.55 4.63 11.76
C TYR A 250 -8.51 3.42 11.87
N ILE A 251 -9.80 3.63 11.96
CA ILE A 251 -10.80 2.57 12.21
C ILE A 251 -10.83 1.49 11.13
N ALA A 252 -10.63 1.85 9.84
CA ALA A 252 -10.64 0.86 8.75
C ALA A 252 -9.48 -0.14 8.88
N HIS A 253 -8.28 0.35 9.20
CA HIS A 253 -7.11 -0.51 9.41
C HIS A 253 -7.14 -1.21 10.78
N ILE A 254 -7.68 -0.58 11.85
CA ILE A 254 -7.93 -1.27 13.12
C ILE A 254 -8.84 -2.48 12.89
N PHE A 255 -9.91 -2.30 12.11
CA PHE A 255 -10.81 -3.40 11.76
C PHE A 255 -10.07 -4.48 10.98
N PHE A 256 -9.27 -4.11 9.97
CA PHE A 256 -8.46 -5.05 9.19
C PHE A 256 -7.47 -5.84 10.07
N ASP A 257 -6.69 -5.16 10.89
CA ASP A 257 -5.67 -5.79 11.74
C ASP A 257 -6.30 -6.78 12.73
N ALA A 258 -7.40 -6.38 13.37
CA ALA A 258 -8.14 -7.26 14.28
C ALA A 258 -8.76 -8.46 13.53
N ALA A 259 -9.27 -8.25 12.30
CA ALA A 259 -9.82 -9.30 11.45
C ALA A 259 -8.75 -10.34 11.03
N CYS A 260 -7.49 -9.91 10.85
CA CYS A 260 -6.39 -10.82 10.51
C CYS A 260 -6.07 -11.85 11.60
N LEU A 261 -6.49 -11.61 12.83
CA LEU A 261 -6.25 -12.50 13.97
C LEU A 261 -7.38 -13.52 14.17
N ILE A 262 -8.50 -13.37 13.44
CA ILE A 262 -9.60 -14.32 13.45
C ILE A 262 -9.34 -15.42 12.40
N PRO A 263 -9.39 -16.70 12.78
CA PRO A 263 -9.32 -17.80 11.82
C PRO A 263 -10.47 -17.72 10.82
N ARG A 264 -10.16 -17.64 9.52
CA ARG A 264 -11.13 -17.54 8.44
C ARG A 264 -10.83 -18.54 7.34
N GLU A 265 -11.86 -19.03 6.67
CA GLU A 265 -11.68 -19.81 5.45
C GLU A 265 -11.36 -18.88 4.27
N GLY A 266 -10.35 -19.23 3.48
CA GLY A 266 -9.92 -18.46 2.32
C GLY A 266 -8.78 -17.46 2.61
N GLU A 267 -8.32 -16.83 1.53
CA GLU A 267 -7.31 -15.78 1.56
C GLU A 267 -7.98 -14.47 1.16
N TYR A 268 -7.80 -13.44 1.97
CA TYR A 268 -8.36 -12.11 1.75
C TYR A 268 -7.23 -11.12 1.54
N LEU A 269 -7.34 -10.31 0.50
CA LEU A 269 -6.36 -9.25 0.26
C LEU A 269 -6.53 -8.10 1.25
N HIS A 270 -5.43 -7.42 1.57
CA HIS A 270 -5.41 -6.29 2.50
C HIS A 270 -6.50 -5.25 2.15
N GLY A 271 -6.45 -4.71 0.93
CA GLY A 271 -7.40 -3.68 0.51
C GLY A 271 -8.86 -4.17 0.38
N GLU A 272 -9.06 -5.46 0.16
CA GLU A 272 -10.38 -6.08 0.19
C GLU A 272 -11.04 -5.89 1.56
N VAL A 273 -10.35 -6.27 2.64
CA VAL A 273 -10.88 -6.13 4.01
C VAL A 273 -10.93 -4.67 4.45
N VAL A 274 -9.91 -3.86 4.09
CA VAL A 274 -9.86 -2.43 4.39
C VAL A 274 -11.05 -1.70 3.77
N SER A 275 -11.49 -2.07 2.56
CA SER A 275 -12.63 -1.42 1.91
C SER A 275 -13.94 -1.56 2.70
N PHE A 276 -14.20 -2.72 3.32
CA PHE A 276 -15.29 -2.88 4.27
C PHE A 276 -15.04 -2.09 5.56
N GLY A 277 -13.79 -2.06 6.02
CA GLY A 277 -13.36 -1.24 7.16
C GLY A 277 -13.68 0.25 6.99
N VAL A 278 -13.68 0.79 5.75
CA VAL A 278 -14.10 2.17 5.47
C VAL A 278 -15.60 2.36 5.74
N MET A 279 -16.42 1.37 5.41
CA MET A 279 -17.84 1.39 5.78
C MET A 279 -18.01 1.38 7.31
N VAL A 280 -17.21 0.56 8.01
CA VAL A 280 -17.19 0.54 9.49
C VAL A 280 -16.77 1.90 10.05
N LEU A 281 -15.77 2.57 9.48
CA LEU A 281 -15.34 3.90 9.89
C LEU A 281 -16.47 4.93 9.77
N HIS A 282 -17.17 4.97 8.63
CA HIS A 282 -18.27 5.93 8.45
C HIS A 282 -19.46 5.63 9.38
N ALA A 283 -19.74 4.34 9.64
CA ALA A 283 -20.73 3.97 10.65
C ALA A 283 -20.29 4.34 12.07
N TYR A 284 -18.98 4.24 12.38
CA TYR A 284 -18.39 4.65 13.65
C TYR A 284 -18.49 6.17 13.86
N ASP A 285 -18.30 6.96 12.81
CA ASP A 285 -18.41 8.42 12.86
C ASP A 285 -19.88 8.93 12.73
N ASP A 286 -20.87 8.03 12.71
CA ASP A 286 -22.28 8.32 12.52
C ASP A 286 -22.56 9.11 11.23
N ASN A 287 -21.77 8.89 10.18
CA ASN A 287 -21.88 9.55 8.87
C ASN A 287 -22.60 8.65 7.86
N GLU A 288 -23.92 8.66 7.91
CA GLU A 288 -24.76 7.77 7.07
C GLU A 288 -24.65 8.06 5.57
N ALA A 289 -24.46 9.33 5.20
CA ALA A 289 -24.31 9.71 3.79
C ALA A 289 -23.04 9.14 3.18
N GLU A 290 -21.92 9.20 3.91
CA GLU A 290 -20.65 8.61 3.45
C GLU A 290 -20.69 7.08 3.49
N LEU A 291 -21.33 6.49 4.53
CA LEU A 291 -21.54 5.04 4.58
C LEU A 291 -22.30 4.55 3.34
N GLU A 292 -23.39 5.19 2.96
CA GLU A 292 -24.16 4.85 1.76
C GLU A 292 -23.32 5.04 0.49
N LYS A 293 -22.59 6.15 0.36
CA LYS A 293 -21.74 6.44 -0.80
C LYS A 293 -20.70 5.34 -1.00
N ILE A 294 -19.95 4.99 0.05
CA ILE A 294 -18.90 3.97 -0.01
C ILE A 294 -19.47 2.57 -0.22
N ALA A 295 -20.59 2.22 0.43
CA ALA A 295 -21.23 0.92 0.23
C ALA A 295 -21.67 0.71 -1.23
N ARG A 296 -22.27 1.74 -1.86
CA ARG A 296 -22.65 1.67 -3.28
C ARG A 296 -21.43 1.64 -4.21
N PHE A 297 -20.37 2.37 -3.87
CA PHE A 297 -19.13 2.31 -4.60
C PHE A 297 -18.51 0.90 -4.54
N ASN A 298 -18.37 0.34 -3.35
CA ASN A 298 -17.87 -1.02 -3.14
C ASN A 298 -18.72 -2.04 -3.92
N GLN A 299 -20.05 -1.97 -3.80
CA GLN A 299 -20.96 -2.84 -4.55
C GLN A 299 -20.72 -2.75 -6.07
N SER A 300 -20.48 -1.55 -6.60
CA SER A 300 -20.28 -1.31 -8.04
C SER A 300 -19.02 -1.95 -8.60
N LEU A 301 -18.04 -2.24 -7.74
CA LEU A 301 -16.74 -2.86 -8.06
C LEU A 301 -16.64 -4.32 -7.59
N GLY A 302 -17.66 -4.84 -6.90
CA GLY A 302 -17.60 -6.15 -6.25
C GLY A 302 -16.64 -6.18 -5.05
N LEU A 303 -16.34 -5.01 -4.45
CA LEU A 303 -15.66 -4.93 -3.17
C LEU A 303 -16.63 -5.33 -2.04
N PRO A 304 -16.12 -5.83 -0.90
CA PRO A 304 -16.92 -6.23 0.24
C PRO A 304 -17.87 -5.14 0.75
N ILE A 305 -19.12 -5.53 1.04
CA ILE A 305 -20.13 -4.68 1.67
C ILE A 305 -20.77 -5.32 2.91
N THR A 306 -20.41 -6.59 3.21
CA THR A 306 -20.90 -7.32 4.40
C THR A 306 -19.77 -8.03 5.11
N LEU A 307 -19.98 -8.42 6.38
CA LEU A 307 -19.03 -9.24 7.15
C LEU A 307 -18.75 -10.57 6.42
N GLU A 308 -19.78 -11.19 5.85
CA GLU A 308 -19.66 -12.44 5.10
C GLU A 308 -18.70 -12.31 3.91
N ASP A 309 -18.67 -11.15 3.21
CA ASP A 309 -17.79 -10.91 2.07
C ASP A 309 -16.31 -10.88 2.47
N VAL A 310 -16.00 -10.64 3.75
CA VAL A 310 -14.65 -10.68 4.32
C VAL A 310 -14.42 -11.91 5.22
N GLY A 311 -15.29 -12.93 5.12
CA GLY A 311 -15.17 -14.19 5.84
C GLY A 311 -15.41 -14.08 7.34
N LEU A 312 -16.18 -13.09 7.78
CA LEU A 312 -16.52 -12.86 9.19
C LEU A 312 -18.02 -13.01 9.42
N THR A 313 -18.36 -13.30 10.67
CA THR A 313 -19.73 -13.32 11.17
C THR A 313 -19.90 -12.31 12.31
N ALA A 314 -21.14 -12.08 12.74
CA ALA A 314 -21.38 -11.21 13.89
C ALA A 314 -20.84 -11.79 15.21
N GLU A 315 -20.74 -13.12 15.31
CA GLU A 315 -20.20 -13.84 16.47
C GLU A 315 -18.70 -13.62 16.63
N ASP A 316 -17.96 -13.47 15.51
CA ASP A 316 -16.51 -13.23 15.54
C ASP A 316 -16.14 -11.86 16.11
N LEU A 317 -17.06 -10.90 16.08
CA LEU A 317 -16.79 -9.52 16.50
C LEU A 317 -16.43 -9.40 17.97
N ASP A 318 -16.93 -10.28 18.85
CA ASP A 318 -16.60 -10.23 20.28
C ASP A 318 -15.12 -10.58 20.52
N GLU A 319 -14.64 -11.64 19.89
CA GLU A 319 -13.23 -12.03 19.95
C GLU A 319 -12.35 -10.97 19.28
N MET A 320 -12.75 -10.51 18.08
CA MET A 320 -12.06 -9.49 17.30
C MET A 320 -11.84 -8.20 18.09
N MET A 321 -12.82 -7.73 18.87
CA MET A 321 -12.68 -6.53 19.70
C MET A 321 -11.63 -6.68 20.81
N THR A 322 -11.30 -7.88 21.24
CA THR A 322 -10.23 -8.10 22.21
C THR A 322 -8.84 -7.79 21.64
N PHE A 323 -8.67 -7.88 20.32
CA PHE A 323 -7.42 -7.59 19.62
C PHE A 323 -7.25 -6.11 19.27
N VAL A 324 -8.33 -5.32 19.24
CA VAL A 324 -8.29 -3.90 18.88
C VAL A 324 -7.23 -3.11 19.68
N PRO A 325 -7.10 -3.27 21.03
CA PRO A 325 -6.09 -2.53 21.79
C PRO A 325 -4.63 -2.91 21.44
N GLU A 326 -4.43 -4.03 20.76
CA GLU A 326 -3.10 -4.49 20.35
C GLU A 326 -2.65 -3.90 19.01
N THR A 327 -3.57 -3.35 18.22
CA THR A 327 -3.26 -2.76 16.90
C THR A 327 -2.37 -1.51 17.03
N THR A 328 -1.55 -1.27 16.01
CA THR A 328 -0.64 -0.12 15.97
C THR A 328 -1.42 1.19 15.93
N GLU A 329 -2.50 1.23 15.17
CA GLU A 329 -3.38 2.39 14.99
C GLU A 329 -4.03 2.78 16.32
N TYR A 330 -4.54 1.81 17.06
CA TYR A 330 -5.10 2.06 18.40
C TYR A 330 -4.06 2.64 19.35
N LYS A 331 -2.88 2.01 19.44
CA LYS A 331 -1.79 2.43 20.34
C LYS A 331 -1.24 3.81 20.00
N ARG A 332 -1.26 4.21 18.73
CA ARG A 332 -0.70 5.47 18.23
C ARG A 332 -1.73 6.58 18.05
N SER A 333 -3.01 6.26 18.09
CA SER A 333 -4.08 7.26 17.93
C SER A 333 -4.11 8.25 19.11
N SER A 334 -4.29 9.53 18.79
CA SER A 334 -4.62 10.57 19.78
C SER A 334 -6.09 10.53 20.24
N LYS A 335 -6.92 9.69 19.58
CA LYS A 335 -8.36 9.62 19.84
C LYS A 335 -8.68 8.54 20.86
N ASN A 336 -9.78 8.77 21.59
CA ASN A 336 -10.34 7.73 22.47
C ASN A 336 -11.20 6.78 21.63
N ILE A 337 -10.60 5.66 21.21
CA ILE A 337 -11.24 4.64 20.39
C ILE A 337 -11.94 3.64 21.31
N SER A 338 -13.22 3.34 21.06
CA SER A 338 -13.98 2.34 21.79
C SER A 338 -14.15 1.08 20.92
N PRO A 339 -13.64 -0.08 21.37
CA PRO A 339 -13.90 -1.36 20.70
C PRO A 339 -15.40 -1.67 20.58
N GLU A 340 -16.20 -1.36 21.61
CA GLU A 340 -17.64 -1.60 21.60
C GLU A 340 -18.33 -0.74 20.51
N LYS A 341 -17.85 0.49 20.31
CA LYS A 341 -18.35 1.35 19.22
C LYS A 341 -17.93 0.82 17.86
N ILE A 342 -16.72 0.26 17.70
CA ILE A 342 -16.29 -0.40 16.46
C ILE A 342 -17.19 -1.61 16.18
N LYS A 343 -17.48 -2.45 17.18
CA LYS A 343 -18.42 -3.58 17.04
C LYS A 343 -19.78 -3.13 16.55
N ALA A 344 -20.36 -2.13 17.22
CA ALA A 344 -21.67 -1.59 16.83
C ALA A 344 -21.68 -1.02 15.40
N ALA A 345 -20.58 -0.35 15.02
CA ALA A 345 -20.40 0.21 13.67
C ALA A 345 -20.26 -0.91 12.62
N ALA A 346 -19.55 -2.00 12.90
CA ALA A 346 -19.42 -3.14 12.00
C ALA A 346 -20.78 -3.83 11.76
N ILE A 347 -21.59 -3.98 12.81
CA ILE A 347 -22.96 -4.52 12.69
C ILE A 347 -23.82 -3.58 11.84
N LYS A 348 -23.74 -2.25 12.06
CA LYS A 348 -24.47 -1.24 11.28
C LYS A 348 -24.05 -1.27 9.80
N ALA A 349 -22.75 -1.36 9.51
CA ALA A 349 -22.19 -1.46 8.16
C ALA A 349 -22.68 -2.74 7.45
N ASP A 350 -22.62 -3.90 8.12
CA ASP A 350 -23.09 -5.18 7.61
C ASP A 350 -24.60 -5.14 7.28
N ALA A 351 -25.42 -4.62 8.22
CA ALA A 351 -26.85 -4.49 8.01
C ALA A 351 -27.18 -3.58 6.81
N PHE A 352 -26.46 -2.48 6.64
CA PHE A 352 -26.61 -1.61 5.47
C PHE A 352 -26.21 -2.33 4.19
N GLY A 353 -25.05 -3.01 4.16
CA GLY A 353 -24.58 -3.78 3.01
C GLY A 353 -25.58 -4.88 2.60
N ARG A 354 -26.12 -5.63 3.58
CA ARG A 354 -27.17 -6.65 3.31
C ARG A 354 -28.43 -6.03 2.70
N SER A 355 -28.77 -4.81 3.03
CA SER A 355 -29.94 -4.12 2.44
C SER A 355 -29.75 -3.75 0.96
N LEU A 356 -28.51 -3.78 0.46
CA LEU A 356 -28.15 -3.51 -0.93
C LEU A 356 -28.07 -4.79 -1.80
N LYS A 357 -27.95 -5.97 -1.16
CA LYS A 357 -27.96 -7.28 -1.85
C LYS A 357 -29.38 -7.72 -2.17
#